data_365a98d4169905364e7566524eabeb65
#
_entry.id   365a98d4169905364e7566524eabeb65
#
_cell.length_a   1.000
_cell.length_b   1.000
_cell.length_c   1.000
_cell.angle_alpha   90.00
_cell.angle_beta   90.00
_cell.angle_gamma   90.00
#
_symmetry.space_group_name_H-M   'P 1'
#
loop_
_entity.id
_entity.type
_entity.pdbx_description
1 polymer ?
#
loop_
_entity_poly.entity_id
_entity_poly.type
_entity_poly.pdbx_seq_one_letter_code
_entity_poly.pdbx_strand_id
1 'polypeptide(L)'
;YISSKRYAVLFDNASIGTLDLDSKATNSVTYETISGTMSYTVIAGDSWYDLTDQYTRLTGRQPLPPRWAFGNFSSRFGYHSQKEVVSTVDKFFQDSIPVDAAIIDIYWFGKGIFGDMGRLDWYRDSFPEPQKMIQTLSNKGVKTILVTEPFILTTSSRWQESVDKKVLGTDTTGKPYTYDFYFGNTGLVDIFKPEARDWFWNIYKDLTNQGIG
;
A
#
# COMPACT_ATOMS: atom_id res chain seq x y z
N TYR A 1 -17.37 -7.50 9.92
CA TYR A 1 -18.44 -7.85 9.01
C TYR A 1 -19.65 -6.95 9.24
N ILE A 2 -20.42 -6.68 8.20
CA ILE A 2 -21.61 -5.79 8.29
C ILE A 2 -22.85 -6.58 7.85
N SER A 3 -23.90 -6.52 8.66
CA SER A 3 -25.18 -7.18 8.40
C SER A 3 -26.20 -6.22 7.77
N SER A 4 -27.05 -6.72 6.87
CA SER A 4 -28.21 -5.98 6.35
C SER A 4 -29.21 -5.55 7.44
N LYS A 5 -29.12 -6.11 8.64
CA LYS A 5 -29.90 -5.73 9.81
C LYS A 5 -29.31 -4.52 10.57
N ARG A 6 -28.40 -3.78 9.98
CA ARG A 6 -27.78 -2.55 10.51
C ARG A 6 -26.99 -2.75 11.81
N TYR A 7 -26.22 -3.84 11.86
CA TYR A 7 -25.19 -4.03 12.85
C TYR A 7 -23.88 -4.48 12.17
N ALA A 8 -22.77 -4.21 12.82
CA ALA A 8 -21.45 -4.66 12.40
C ALA A 8 -20.78 -5.41 13.55
N VAL A 9 -19.89 -6.32 13.21
CA VAL A 9 -18.97 -6.94 14.16
C VAL A 9 -17.55 -6.68 13.70
N LEU A 10 -16.78 -6.01 14.53
CA LEU A 10 -15.36 -5.79 14.37
C LEU A 10 -14.61 -6.83 15.19
N PHE A 11 -13.84 -7.69 14.54
CA PHE A 11 -12.89 -8.60 15.18
C PHE A 11 -11.52 -7.91 15.22
N ASP A 12 -11.06 -7.57 16.42
CA ASP A 12 -9.80 -6.86 16.64
C ASP A 12 -8.69 -7.87 16.92
N ASN A 13 -8.23 -8.53 15.87
CA ASN A 13 -7.13 -9.50 15.93
C ASN A 13 -6.37 -9.49 14.60
N ALA A 14 -5.04 -9.37 14.68
CA ALA A 14 -4.14 -9.30 13.51
C ALA A 14 -3.58 -10.66 13.08
N SER A 15 -3.92 -11.76 13.79
CA SER A 15 -3.46 -13.10 13.45
C SER A 15 -4.24 -13.69 12.28
N ILE A 16 -3.67 -14.69 11.66
CA ILE A 16 -4.37 -15.48 10.64
C ILE A 16 -5.61 -16.10 11.27
N GLY A 17 -6.73 -15.95 10.60
CA GLY A 17 -8.01 -16.48 11.07
C GLY A 17 -8.96 -16.80 9.91
N THR A 18 -10.07 -17.41 10.25
CA THR A 18 -11.16 -17.70 9.34
C THR A 18 -12.46 -17.13 9.85
N LEU A 19 -13.33 -16.69 8.96
CA LEU A 19 -14.68 -16.23 9.25
C LEU A 19 -15.66 -17.07 8.43
N ASP A 20 -16.42 -17.93 9.09
CA ASP A 20 -17.51 -18.71 8.49
C ASP A 20 -18.84 -17.99 8.71
N LEU A 21 -19.47 -17.58 7.63
CA LEU A 21 -20.77 -16.91 7.61
C LEU A 21 -21.90 -17.92 7.36
N ASP A 22 -21.99 -18.95 8.22
CA ASP A 22 -23.05 -19.95 8.19
C ASP A 22 -22.99 -20.93 6.99
N SER A 23 -21.80 -21.38 6.62
CA SER A 23 -21.63 -22.36 5.52
C SER A 23 -22.37 -23.67 5.72
N LYS A 24 -22.71 -24.01 6.98
CA LYS A 24 -23.42 -25.25 7.37
C LYS A 24 -24.92 -25.06 7.61
N ALA A 25 -25.48 -23.87 7.35
CA ALA A 25 -26.87 -23.52 7.58
C ALA A 25 -27.35 -23.82 9.03
N THR A 26 -26.53 -23.52 10.00
CA THR A 26 -26.80 -23.66 11.45
C THR A 26 -27.22 -22.36 12.13
N ASN A 27 -27.40 -21.30 11.35
CA ASN A 27 -27.69 -19.94 11.81
C ASN A 27 -26.63 -19.40 12.77
N SER A 28 -25.33 -19.66 12.42
CA SER A 28 -24.18 -19.25 13.22
C SER A 28 -23.13 -18.53 12.38
N VAL A 29 -22.40 -17.62 13.02
CA VAL A 29 -21.17 -17.03 12.49
C VAL A 29 -20.03 -17.51 13.37
N THR A 30 -19.02 -18.13 12.76
CA THR A 30 -17.87 -18.67 13.47
C THR A 30 -16.62 -17.88 13.07
N TYR A 31 -15.93 -17.30 14.05
CA TYR A 31 -14.63 -16.69 13.87
C TYR A 31 -13.57 -17.49 14.62
N GLU A 32 -12.52 -17.87 13.92
CA GLU A 32 -11.40 -18.63 14.48
C GLU A 32 -10.09 -17.87 14.19
N THR A 33 -9.15 -17.89 15.13
CA THR A 33 -7.82 -17.30 14.99
C THR A 33 -6.77 -18.20 15.63
N ILE A 34 -5.58 -18.25 15.03
CA ILE A 34 -4.50 -19.13 15.50
C ILE A 34 -3.74 -18.59 16.71
N SER A 35 -3.84 -17.29 16.99
CA SER A 35 -3.17 -16.68 18.14
C SER A 35 -3.76 -15.29 18.47
N GLY A 36 -3.23 -14.69 19.54
CA GLY A 36 -3.64 -13.38 20.01
C GLY A 36 -4.87 -13.42 20.93
N THR A 37 -5.29 -12.26 21.39
CA THR A 37 -6.49 -12.10 22.21
C THR A 37 -7.73 -12.12 21.35
N MET A 38 -8.72 -12.93 21.69
CA MET A 38 -10.04 -12.88 21.08
C MET A 38 -10.77 -11.64 21.58
N SER A 39 -10.85 -10.64 20.74
CA SER A 39 -11.60 -9.39 21.00
C SER A 39 -12.54 -9.10 19.86
N TYR A 40 -13.78 -8.79 20.18
CA TYR A 40 -14.74 -8.33 19.18
C TYR A 40 -15.65 -7.24 19.74
N THR A 41 -16.10 -6.35 18.88
CA THR A 41 -17.04 -5.29 19.21
C THR A 41 -18.25 -5.39 18.31
N VAL A 42 -19.45 -5.41 18.90
CA VAL A 42 -20.70 -5.32 18.16
C VAL A 42 -21.13 -3.86 18.11
N ILE A 43 -21.40 -3.38 16.92
CA ILE A 43 -21.80 -1.98 16.65
C ILE A 43 -23.18 -2.05 16.02
N ALA A 44 -24.14 -1.30 16.56
CA ALA A 44 -25.49 -1.23 16.04
C ALA A 44 -25.86 0.21 15.71
N GLY A 45 -26.76 0.41 14.75
CA GLY A 45 -27.21 1.74 14.36
C GLY A 45 -28.68 1.74 13.90
N ASP A 46 -29.38 2.83 14.15
CA ASP A 46 -30.77 3.02 13.68
C ASP A 46 -30.85 3.27 12.18
N SER A 47 -29.75 3.74 11.59
CA SER A 47 -29.55 3.93 10.15
C SER A 47 -28.14 3.50 9.73
N TRP A 48 -27.88 3.41 8.41
CA TRP A 48 -26.54 3.17 7.88
C TRP A 48 -25.56 4.30 8.24
N TYR A 49 -26.04 5.53 8.29
CA TYR A 49 -25.23 6.69 8.70
C TYR A 49 -24.85 6.60 10.17
N ASP A 50 -25.80 6.23 11.05
CA ASP A 50 -25.54 6.05 12.47
C ASP A 50 -24.56 4.88 12.71
N LEU A 51 -24.75 3.74 12.04
CA LEU A 51 -23.83 2.62 12.11
C LEU A 51 -22.40 3.03 11.71
N THR A 52 -22.26 3.81 10.64
CA THR A 52 -20.96 4.31 10.19
C THR A 52 -20.36 5.30 11.18
N ASP A 53 -21.19 6.19 11.76
CA ASP A 53 -20.74 7.14 12.78
C ASP A 53 -20.24 6.42 14.03
N GLN A 54 -20.96 5.43 14.53
CA GLN A 54 -20.54 4.61 15.67
C GLN A 54 -19.22 3.85 15.38
N TYR A 55 -19.11 3.25 14.20
CA TYR A 55 -17.91 2.56 13.78
C TYR A 55 -16.70 3.50 13.70
N THR A 56 -16.88 4.69 13.09
CA THR A 56 -15.77 5.64 12.93
C THR A 56 -15.42 6.37 14.23
N ARG A 57 -16.32 6.45 15.22
CA ARG A 57 -15.97 6.88 16.57
C ARG A 57 -15.00 5.91 17.25
N LEU A 58 -15.20 4.62 17.01
CA LEU A 58 -14.33 3.58 17.58
C LEU A 58 -12.96 3.50 16.87
N THR A 59 -12.97 3.51 15.54
CA THR A 59 -11.77 3.25 14.71
C THR A 59 -11.01 4.52 14.30
N GLY A 60 -11.59 5.68 14.54
CA GLY A 60 -11.09 6.97 14.05
C GLY A 60 -11.81 7.42 12.78
N ARG A 61 -11.91 8.72 12.61
CA ARG A 61 -12.50 9.35 11.44
C ARG A 61 -11.41 9.75 10.46
N GLN A 62 -11.66 9.51 9.18
CA GLN A 62 -10.76 9.95 8.13
C GLN A 62 -10.71 11.49 8.08
N PRO A 63 -9.52 12.12 8.05
CA PRO A 63 -9.39 13.53 7.78
C PRO A 63 -9.87 13.85 6.36
N LEU A 64 -10.33 15.07 6.15
CA LEU A 64 -10.73 15.52 4.82
C LEU A 64 -9.51 15.51 3.89
N PRO A 65 -9.51 14.71 2.82
CA PRO A 65 -8.39 14.69 1.88
C PRO A 65 -8.34 15.99 1.05
N PRO A 66 -7.19 16.32 0.47
CA PRO A 66 -7.07 17.48 -0.41
C PRO A 66 -7.95 17.31 -1.65
N ARG A 67 -8.38 18.45 -2.24
CA ARG A 67 -9.33 18.44 -3.37
C ARG A 67 -8.89 17.56 -4.54
N TRP A 68 -7.61 17.55 -4.89
CA TRP A 68 -7.09 16.74 -6.00
C TRP A 68 -7.28 15.22 -5.78
N ALA A 69 -7.36 14.77 -4.52
CA ALA A 69 -7.58 13.35 -4.20
C ALA A 69 -8.98 12.84 -4.57
N PHE A 70 -9.91 13.74 -4.92
CA PHE A 70 -11.23 13.40 -5.45
C PHE A 70 -11.29 13.44 -6.99
N GLY A 71 -10.16 13.69 -7.64
CA GLY A 71 -10.07 13.82 -9.08
C GLY A 71 -9.81 12.52 -9.83
N ASN A 72 -9.35 12.66 -11.07
CA ASN A 72 -9.05 11.53 -11.94
C ASN A 72 -7.58 11.12 -11.80
N PHE A 73 -7.33 9.87 -11.41
CA PHE A 73 -6.00 9.29 -11.28
C PHE A 73 -5.75 8.32 -12.43
N SER A 74 -4.80 8.66 -13.30
CA SER A 74 -4.38 7.76 -14.36
C SER A 74 -3.44 6.70 -13.78
N SER A 75 -3.93 5.48 -13.68
CA SER A 75 -3.19 4.31 -13.18
C SER A 75 -3.26 3.17 -14.17
N ARG A 76 -2.15 2.49 -14.36
CA ARG A 76 -2.10 1.20 -15.06
C ARG A 76 -0.92 0.38 -14.51
N PHE A 77 -1.06 -0.92 -14.57
CA PHE A 77 0.06 -1.81 -14.31
C PHE A 77 1.10 -1.64 -15.43
N GLY A 78 2.09 -0.81 -15.14
CA GLY A 78 3.21 -0.52 -16.00
C GLY A 78 3.11 0.74 -16.85
N TYR A 79 3.51 1.87 -16.27
CA TYR A 79 4.22 2.90 -17.01
C TYR A 79 5.71 2.54 -16.94
N HIS A 80 6.29 2.07 -18.06
CA HIS A 80 7.64 1.51 -18.08
C HIS A 80 8.75 2.55 -18.23
N SER A 81 8.39 3.81 -18.47
CA SER A 81 9.38 4.86 -18.64
C SER A 81 8.83 6.26 -18.32
N GLN A 82 9.74 7.15 -17.99
CA GLN A 82 9.48 8.58 -17.84
C GLN A 82 8.78 9.16 -19.07
N LYS A 83 9.22 8.79 -20.28
CA LYS A 83 8.62 9.25 -21.54
C LYS A 83 7.15 8.81 -21.65
N GLU A 84 6.85 7.58 -21.29
CA GLU A 84 5.50 7.04 -21.33
C GLU A 84 4.57 7.78 -20.38
N VAL A 85 5.00 8.02 -19.13
CA VAL A 85 4.23 8.80 -18.14
C VAL A 85 3.89 10.18 -18.70
N VAL A 86 4.90 10.93 -19.15
CA VAL A 86 4.71 12.30 -19.65
C VAL A 86 3.81 12.31 -20.86
N SER A 87 4.02 11.42 -21.85
CA SER A 87 3.21 11.39 -23.06
C SER A 87 1.76 10.99 -22.78
N THR A 88 1.52 10.13 -21.80
CA THR A 88 0.15 9.75 -21.40
C THR A 88 -0.58 10.95 -20.79
N VAL A 89 0.07 11.67 -19.88
CA VAL A 89 -0.51 12.90 -19.30
C VAL A 89 -0.75 13.95 -20.39
N ASP A 90 0.19 14.13 -21.32
CA ASP A 90 0.01 15.05 -22.43
C ASP A 90 -1.22 14.69 -23.30
N LYS A 91 -1.46 13.39 -23.48
CA LYS A 91 -2.63 12.90 -24.23
C LYS A 91 -3.95 13.24 -23.52
N PHE A 92 -4.01 13.14 -22.19
CA PHE A 92 -5.19 13.58 -21.42
C PHE A 92 -5.50 15.06 -21.70
N PHE A 93 -4.48 15.94 -21.68
CA PHE A 93 -4.69 17.36 -21.98
C PHE A 93 -5.07 17.61 -23.44
N GLN A 94 -4.46 16.91 -24.40
CA GLN A 94 -4.83 17.01 -25.82
C GLN A 94 -6.29 16.63 -26.08
N ASP A 95 -6.77 15.60 -25.37
CA ASP A 95 -8.14 15.12 -25.50
C ASP A 95 -9.14 15.89 -24.61
N SER A 96 -8.66 16.93 -23.91
CA SER A 96 -9.45 17.73 -22.95
C SER A 96 -10.08 16.89 -21.84
N ILE A 97 -9.40 15.82 -21.40
CA ILE A 97 -9.81 14.97 -20.30
C ILE A 97 -9.06 15.41 -19.04
N PRO A 98 -9.75 15.80 -17.96
CA PRO A 98 -9.10 16.17 -16.71
C PRO A 98 -8.32 14.98 -16.11
N VAL A 99 -7.12 15.26 -15.57
CA VAL A 99 -6.31 14.31 -14.83
C VAL A 99 -5.63 15.04 -13.67
N ASP A 100 -5.69 14.49 -12.46
CA ASP A 100 -5.20 15.11 -11.24
C ASP A 100 -3.95 14.41 -10.72
N ALA A 101 -3.79 13.11 -11.02
CA ALA A 101 -2.60 12.36 -10.65
C ALA A 101 -2.25 11.28 -11.67
N ALA A 102 -0.96 10.96 -11.75
CA ALA A 102 -0.44 9.77 -12.43
C ALA A 102 0.15 8.83 -11.38
N ILE A 103 -0.33 7.59 -11.34
CA ILE A 103 0.19 6.54 -10.48
C ILE A 103 1.19 5.70 -11.27
N ILE A 104 2.45 5.71 -10.84
CA ILE A 104 3.52 4.90 -11.41
C ILE A 104 3.67 3.65 -10.56
N ASP A 105 3.36 2.51 -11.16
CA ASP A 105 3.46 1.21 -10.54
C ASP A 105 4.93 0.73 -10.49
N ILE A 106 5.16 -0.45 -10.00
CA ILE A 106 6.44 -1.05 -9.63
C ILE A 106 7.60 -0.89 -10.62
N TYR A 107 7.34 -0.51 -11.88
CA TYR A 107 8.39 -0.26 -12.89
C TYR A 107 9.26 0.98 -12.63
N TRP A 108 8.88 1.84 -11.67
CA TRP A 108 9.71 2.99 -11.34
C TRP A 108 11.02 2.59 -10.65
N PHE A 109 11.09 1.42 -10.00
CA PHE A 109 12.27 0.93 -9.30
C PHE A 109 12.91 -0.32 -9.95
N GLY A 110 12.43 -0.78 -11.10
CA GLY A 110 12.99 -1.96 -11.76
C GLY A 110 12.58 -2.10 -13.20
N LYS A 111 13.29 -2.96 -13.93
CA LYS A 111 13.04 -3.26 -15.33
C LYS A 111 11.81 -4.15 -15.53
N GLY A 112 11.45 -4.92 -14.51
CA GLY A 112 10.36 -5.88 -14.54
C GLY A 112 9.82 -6.18 -13.15
N ILE A 113 8.81 -7.02 -13.10
CA ILE A 113 8.14 -7.40 -11.85
C ILE A 113 8.92 -8.44 -11.01
N PHE A 114 9.90 -9.11 -11.63
CA PHE A 114 10.71 -10.12 -10.95
C PHE A 114 12.12 -9.57 -10.67
N GLY A 115 12.63 -9.85 -9.48
CA GLY A 115 14.02 -9.57 -9.10
C GLY A 115 14.26 -8.23 -8.41
N ASP A 116 13.52 -7.17 -8.73
CA ASP A 116 13.77 -5.80 -8.23
C ASP A 116 12.80 -5.34 -7.14
N MET A 117 11.76 -6.12 -6.81
CA MET A 117 10.76 -5.73 -5.82
C MET A 117 11.42 -5.40 -4.46
N GLY A 118 11.02 -4.27 -3.90
CA GLY A 118 11.61 -3.75 -2.66
C GLY A 118 12.89 -2.93 -2.85
N ARG A 119 13.37 -2.71 -4.07
CA ARG A 119 14.49 -1.80 -4.33
C ARG A 119 14.15 -0.36 -3.92
N LEU A 120 12.93 0.09 -4.23
CA LEU A 120 12.38 1.39 -3.82
C LEU A 120 13.33 2.59 -4.09
N ASP A 121 13.98 2.56 -5.25
CA ASP A 121 14.82 3.64 -5.79
C ASP A 121 14.64 3.72 -7.30
N TRP A 122 14.78 4.91 -7.88
CA TRP A 122 14.54 5.13 -9.30
C TRP A 122 15.41 4.26 -10.21
N TYR A 123 14.77 3.52 -11.09
CA TYR A 123 15.45 2.80 -12.16
C TYR A 123 15.81 3.79 -13.27
N ARG A 124 17.08 4.26 -13.25
CA ARG A 124 17.54 5.40 -14.05
C ARG A 124 17.55 5.15 -15.56
N ASP A 125 17.62 3.92 -16.01
CA ASP A 125 17.52 3.59 -17.44
C ASP A 125 16.14 3.95 -18.02
N SER A 126 15.08 3.77 -17.23
CA SER A 126 13.70 4.09 -17.61
C SER A 126 13.24 5.46 -17.14
N PHE A 127 13.75 5.91 -15.99
CA PHE A 127 13.44 7.20 -15.36
C PHE A 127 14.74 7.99 -15.12
N PRO A 128 15.38 8.51 -16.18
CA PRO A 128 16.69 9.16 -16.07
C PRO A 128 16.67 10.46 -15.27
N GLU A 129 15.60 11.25 -15.38
CA GLU A 129 15.43 12.56 -14.75
C GLU A 129 14.09 12.64 -13.98
N PRO A 130 13.88 11.84 -12.92
CA PRO A 130 12.57 11.74 -12.28
C PRO A 130 12.12 13.06 -11.65
N GLN A 131 13.02 13.85 -11.06
CA GLN A 131 12.68 15.17 -10.51
C GLN A 131 12.16 16.12 -11.59
N LYS A 132 12.75 16.09 -12.79
CA LYS A 132 12.29 16.88 -13.94
C LYS A 132 10.92 16.40 -14.45
N MET A 133 10.69 15.09 -14.47
CA MET A 133 9.38 14.52 -14.79
C MET A 133 8.33 14.99 -13.78
N ILE A 134 8.60 14.83 -12.47
CA ILE A 134 7.71 15.27 -11.40
C ILE A 134 7.39 16.76 -11.53
N GLN A 135 8.40 17.60 -11.75
CA GLN A 135 8.21 19.04 -11.97
C GLN A 135 7.37 19.34 -13.22
N THR A 136 7.58 18.60 -14.31
CA THR A 136 6.80 18.74 -15.55
C THR A 136 5.33 18.42 -15.31
N LEU A 137 5.02 17.37 -14.59
CA LEU A 137 3.66 16.99 -14.21
C LEU A 137 3.04 18.01 -13.25
N SER A 138 3.79 18.40 -12.22
CA SER A 138 3.37 19.40 -11.23
C SER A 138 3.04 20.77 -11.87
N ASN A 139 3.81 21.21 -12.86
CA ASN A 139 3.52 22.44 -13.61
C ASN A 139 2.19 22.37 -14.40
N LYS A 140 1.71 21.18 -14.67
CA LYS A 140 0.39 20.92 -15.28
C LYS A 140 -0.72 20.69 -14.25
N GLY A 141 -0.40 20.80 -12.95
CA GLY A 141 -1.34 20.51 -11.86
C GLY A 141 -1.53 19.02 -11.56
N VAL A 142 -0.70 18.14 -12.15
CA VAL A 142 -0.80 16.70 -11.99
C VAL A 142 0.17 16.19 -10.94
N LYS A 143 -0.33 15.47 -9.95
CA LYS A 143 0.47 14.82 -8.91
C LYS A 143 1.11 13.54 -9.41
N THR A 144 2.26 13.19 -8.86
CA THR A 144 2.93 11.90 -9.11
C THR A 144 2.81 11.03 -7.87
N ILE A 145 2.29 9.84 -8.03
CA ILE A 145 2.13 8.83 -6.96
C ILE A 145 2.95 7.60 -7.35
N LEU A 146 3.71 7.05 -6.40
CA LEU A 146 4.48 5.83 -6.59
C LEU A 146 3.89 4.70 -5.78
N VAL A 147 3.72 3.53 -6.39
CA VAL A 147 3.35 2.31 -5.67
C VAL A 147 4.59 1.79 -4.92
N THR A 148 4.42 1.48 -3.65
CA THR A 148 5.46 0.93 -2.79
C THR A 148 4.89 -0.20 -1.96
N GLU A 149 5.73 -1.17 -1.61
CA GLU A 149 5.32 -2.35 -0.86
C GLU A 149 6.36 -2.71 0.22
N PRO A 150 5.94 -3.26 1.38
CA PRO A 150 6.82 -3.48 2.53
C PRO A 150 7.59 -4.81 2.45
N PHE A 151 7.71 -5.42 1.28
CA PHE A 151 8.49 -6.64 1.12
C PHE A 151 9.69 -6.43 0.21
N ILE A 152 10.78 -7.13 0.56
CA ILE A 152 12.08 -7.01 -0.10
C ILE A 152 12.46 -8.38 -0.62
N LEU A 153 12.60 -8.53 -1.94
CA LEU A 153 13.07 -9.77 -2.54
C LEU A 153 14.52 -10.07 -2.12
N THR A 154 14.84 -11.34 -1.94
CA THR A 154 16.21 -11.78 -1.65
C THR A 154 17.20 -11.44 -2.77
N THR A 155 16.68 -11.17 -3.98
CA THR A 155 17.44 -10.72 -5.15
C THR A 155 17.52 -9.19 -5.28
N SER A 156 16.76 -8.45 -4.49
CA SER A 156 16.76 -6.98 -4.51
C SER A 156 18.09 -6.43 -4.05
N SER A 157 18.55 -5.35 -4.68
CA SER A 157 19.77 -4.62 -4.27
C SER A 157 19.71 -4.11 -2.82
N ARG A 158 18.50 -3.97 -2.25
CA ARG A 158 18.28 -3.52 -0.87
C ARG A 158 18.23 -4.67 0.14
N TRP A 159 18.29 -5.93 -0.32
CA TRP A 159 18.20 -7.09 0.56
C TRP A 159 19.26 -7.09 1.65
N GLN A 160 20.55 -6.98 1.27
CA GLN A 160 21.64 -7.05 2.24
C GLN A 160 21.56 -5.90 3.27
N GLU A 161 21.24 -4.68 2.83
CA GLU A 161 21.00 -3.55 3.74
C GLU A 161 19.90 -3.87 4.76
N SER A 162 18.79 -4.46 4.31
CA SER A 162 17.65 -4.78 5.18
C SER A 162 17.99 -5.87 6.21
N VAL A 163 18.84 -6.82 5.84
CA VAL A 163 19.37 -7.85 6.75
C VAL A 163 20.32 -7.24 7.78
N ASP A 164 21.28 -6.45 7.34
CA ASP A 164 22.31 -5.84 8.22
C ASP A 164 21.67 -4.89 9.25
N LYS A 165 20.66 -4.15 8.82
CA LYS A 165 19.88 -3.26 9.71
C LYS A 165 18.82 -3.98 10.54
N LYS A 166 18.64 -5.30 10.37
CA LYS A 166 17.69 -6.14 11.12
C LYS A 166 16.24 -5.63 11.03
N VAL A 167 15.86 -5.05 9.90
CA VAL A 167 14.54 -4.45 9.69
C VAL A 167 13.48 -5.44 9.18
N LEU A 168 13.88 -6.68 8.90
CA LEU A 168 12.97 -7.74 8.44
C LEU A 168 12.39 -8.53 9.62
N GLY A 169 11.23 -9.13 9.40
CA GLY A 169 10.67 -10.18 10.25
C GLY A 169 11.63 -11.37 10.33
N THR A 170 11.71 -12.01 11.49
CA THR A 170 12.63 -13.10 11.76
C THR A 170 11.91 -14.39 12.13
N ASP A 171 12.56 -15.51 11.88
CA ASP A 171 12.18 -16.80 12.44
C ASP A 171 12.55 -16.90 13.94
N THR A 172 12.24 -18.04 14.55
CA THR A 172 12.55 -18.31 15.98
C THR A 172 14.03 -18.36 16.28
N THR A 173 14.90 -18.46 15.27
CA THR A 173 16.36 -18.43 15.41
C THR A 173 16.97 -17.04 15.27
N GLY A 174 16.14 -16.04 14.94
CA GLY A 174 16.55 -14.66 14.71
C GLY A 174 17.07 -14.38 13.29
N LYS A 175 16.95 -15.32 12.37
CA LYS A 175 17.29 -15.12 10.95
C LYS A 175 16.10 -14.47 10.22
N PRO A 176 16.34 -13.68 9.15
CA PRO A 176 15.27 -13.17 8.33
C PRO A 176 14.33 -14.30 7.88
N TYR A 177 13.05 -14.17 8.19
CA TYR A 177 12.04 -15.09 7.70
C TYR A 177 11.75 -14.75 6.23
N THR A 178 11.87 -15.74 5.34
CA THR A 178 11.55 -15.59 3.92
C THR A 178 10.47 -16.57 3.50
N TYR A 179 9.71 -16.20 2.50
CA TYR A 179 8.69 -17.04 1.89
C TYR A 179 8.60 -16.79 0.39
N ASP A 180 8.08 -17.76 -0.33
CA ASP A 180 7.85 -17.61 -1.77
C ASP A 180 6.58 -16.80 -1.99
N PHE A 181 6.71 -15.75 -2.76
CA PHE A 181 5.64 -14.84 -3.14
C PHE A 181 5.58 -14.72 -4.67
N TYR A 182 4.52 -14.11 -5.19
CA TYR A 182 4.31 -14.00 -6.64
C TYR A 182 5.51 -13.45 -7.41
N PHE A 183 6.22 -12.49 -6.82
CA PHE A 183 7.38 -11.83 -7.45
C PHE A 183 8.72 -12.54 -7.19
N GLY A 184 8.77 -13.51 -6.31
CA GLY A 184 9.96 -14.24 -5.91
C GLY A 184 10.07 -14.46 -4.41
N ASN A 185 11.17 -15.06 -3.96
CA ASN A 185 11.43 -15.27 -2.53
C ASN A 185 11.69 -13.93 -1.83
N THR A 186 10.97 -13.64 -0.75
CA THR A 186 10.93 -12.33 -0.12
C THR A 186 10.97 -12.38 1.41
N GLY A 187 11.47 -11.31 2.01
CA GLY A 187 11.28 -10.97 3.41
C GLY A 187 10.34 -9.79 3.57
N LEU A 188 9.67 -9.69 4.70
CA LEU A 188 8.74 -8.62 5.03
C LEU A 188 9.38 -7.65 6.01
N VAL A 189 9.24 -6.36 5.77
CA VAL A 189 9.66 -5.31 6.73
C VAL A 189 8.84 -5.46 8.01
N ASP A 190 9.52 -5.58 9.15
CA ASP A 190 8.89 -5.76 10.45
C ASP A 190 8.42 -4.43 11.04
N ILE A 191 7.23 -4.02 10.66
CA ILE A 191 6.65 -2.75 11.12
C ILE A 191 6.40 -2.67 12.63
N PHE A 192 6.52 -3.78 13.37
CA PHE A 192 6.43 -3.76 14.84
C PHE A 192 7.73 -3.30 15.49
N LYS A 193 8.85 -3.32 14.76
CA LYS A 193 10.13 -2.76 15.22
C LYS A 193 10.20 -1.26 14.91
N PRO A 194 10.49 -0.39 15.91
CA PRO A 194 10.67 1.05 15.65
C PRO A 194 11.71 1.33 14.57
N GLU A 195 12.84 0.65 14.61
CA GLU A 195 13.95 0.83 13.67
C GLU A 195 13.56 0.49 12.22
N ALA A 196 12.69 -0.52 12.04
CA ALA A 196 12.20 -0.90 10.74
C ALA A 196 11.19 0.12 10.19
N ARG A 197 10.32 0.67 11.07
CA ARG A 197 9.43 1.78 10.69
C ARG A 197 10.22 3.00 10.28
N ASP A 198 11.24 3.39 11.04
CA ASP A 198 12.06 4.56 10.75
C ASP A 198 12.85 4.38 9.45
N TRP A 199 13.43 3.19 9.25
CA TRP A 199 14.12 2.87 8.01
C TRP A 199 13.19 2.95 6.80
N PHE A 200 12.01 2.33 6.87
CA PHE A 200 11.05 2.35 5.78
C PHE A 200 10.48 3.75 5.55
N TRP A 201 10.16 4.48 6.63
CA TRP A 201 9.70 5.86 6.55
C TRP A 201 10.72 6.80 5.89
N ASN A 202 12.02 6.62 6.13
CA ASN A 202 13.05 7.43 5.51
C ASN A 202 13.07 7.28 3.97
N ILE A 203 12.73 6.10 3.44
CA ILE A 203 12.57 5.90 1.99
C ILE A 203 11.44 6.79 1.46
N TYR A 204 10.28 6.81 2.13
CA TYR A 204 9.17 7.69 1.75
C TYR A 204 9.53 9.16 1.88
N LYS A 205 10.21 9.53 2.95
CA LYS A 205 10.65 10.92 3.18
C LYS A 205 11.54 11.42 2.04
N ASP A 206 12.45 10.59 1.58
CA ASP A 206 13.32 10.93 0.45
C ASP A 206 12.52 11.08 -0.86
N LEU A 207 11.52 10.25 -1.08
CA LEU A 207 10.63 10.36 -2.24
C LEU A 207 9.73 11.60 -2.14
N THR A 208 9.13 11.88 -0.99
CA THR A 208 8.29 13.08 -0.79
C THR A 208 9.10 14.37 -0.95
N ASN A 209 10.37 14.40 -0.52
CA ASN A 209 11.27 15.53 -0.76
C ASN A 209 11.54 15.77 -2.26
N GLN A 210 11.32 14.78 -3.11
CA GLN A 210 11.39 14.92 -4.57
C GLN A 210 10.08 15.41 -5.20
N GLY A 211 9.03 15.62 -4.42
CA GLY A 211 7.72 16.09 -4.87
C GLY A 211 6.72 15.00 -5.17
N ILE A 212 6.93 13.77 -4.67
CA ILE A 212 5.96 12.68 -4.70
C ILE A 212 4.88 12.94 -3.63
N GLY A 213 3.60 12.72 -3.98
CA GLY A 213 2.49 12.81 -3.02
C GLY A 213 1.23 13.46 -3.54
#